data_056bd69dae7bed4877988ad398f76ff1
#
_entry.id   056bd69dae7bed4877988ad398f76ff1
#
_cell.length_a   1.000
_cell.length_b   1.000
_cell.length_c   1.000
_cell.angle_alpha   90.00
_cell.angle_beta   90.00
_cell.angle_gamma   90.00
#
_symmetry.space_group_name_H-M   'P 1'
#
loop_
_entity.id
_entity.type
_entity.pdbx_description
1 polymer ?
#
loop_
_entity_poly.entity_id
_entity_poly.type
_entity_poly.pdbx_seq_one_letter_code
_entity_poly.pdbx_strand_id
1 'polypeptide(L)'
;MTRTAAPVTADTGLREHILRLKQERRAVILAHNYQPGDVQDIADFVGDSLELSRQAAATDAEVIVFCGVHFMAETAAMLSPQRTVLLPDLEAGCPLSECATAEQVRARRAELPGVPAVCYVNTAAEVKAECDICCTSANAVRVVESLPEDRVLFLPDRNLAAWVQTQTPKQIIPWPGVCPTHLFVQARDIERLRREYPEAEVMVHPECTPDVIALADHALGTGGMIRLARESPARTFIVGTEVGIIHRLQKEAPDKTFIPASKRIVCPNMKRITLEKVLWALEDRRYRITVPDEIRARAVRAIERMLAVR
;
A
#
# COMPACT_ATOMS: atom_id res chain seq x y z
N MET A 1 -31.98 -37.93 8.40
CA MET A 1 -31.54 -36.89 7.43
C MET A 1 -30.03 -36.79 7.54
N THR A 2 -29.33 -37.51 6.71
CA THR A 2 -27.84 -37.50 6.63
C THR A 2 -27.38 -36.25 5.89
N ARG A 3 -26.70 -35.33 6.60
CA ARG A 3 -25.99 -34.20 5.98
C ARG A 3 -24.81 -34.77 5.19
N THR A 4 -24.91 -34.79 3.89
CA THR A 4 -23.75 -34.99 3.00
C THR A 4 -22.82 -33.77 3.13
N ALA A 5 -21.63 -33.99 3.71
CA ALA A 5 -20.57 -32.98 3.71
C ALA A 5 -20.17 -32.72 2.24
N ALA A 6 -20.11 -31.43 1.86
CA ALA A 6 -19.53 -31.05 0.58
C ALA A 6 -18.06 -31.53 0.49
N PRO A 7 -17.56 -31.90 -0.69
CA PRO A 7 -16.17 -32.32 -0.83
C PRO A 7 -15.24 -31.16 -0.43
N VAL A 8 -14.39 -31.41 0.58
CA VAL A 8 -13.32 -30.47 0.99
C VAL A 8 -12.34 -30.39 -0.18
N THR A 9 -12.29 -29.25 -0.85
CA THR A 9 -11.25 -28.99 -1.86
C THR A 9 -9.91 -28.79 -1.14
N ALA A 10 -8.78 -29.04 -1.80
CA ALA A 10 -7.44 -28.84 -1.22
C ALA A 10 -7.27 -27.41 -0.64
N ASP A 11 -7.90 -26.41 -1.26
CA ASP A 11 -7.92 -25.01 -0.83
C ASP A 11 -8.69 -24.79 0.49
N THR A 12 -9.80 -25.53 0.69
CA THR A 12 -10.59 -25.44 1.95
C THR A 12 -9.78 -25.95 3.13
N GLY A 13 -9.08 -27.07 2.99
CA GLY A 13 -8.22 -27.62 4.05
C GLY A 13 -7.03 -26.72 4.38
N LEU A 14 -6.45 -26.06 3.38
CA LEU A 14 -5.35 -25.11 3.56
C LEU A 14 -5.79 -23.87 4.37
N ARG A 15 -6.94 -23.28 4.03
CA ARG A 15 -7.53 -22.15 4.76
C ARG A 15 -7.84 -22.50 6.21
N GLU A 16 -8.47 -23.64 6.45
CA GLU A 16 -8.77 -24.12 7.80
C GLU A 16 -7.49 -24.31 8.64
N HIS A 17 -6.44 -24.83 8.02
CA HIS A 17 -5.14 -25.01 8.68
C HIS A 17 -4.50 -23.66 9.04
N ILE A 18 -4.49 -22.70 8.11
CA ILE A 18 -4.01 -21.34 8.39
C ILE A 18 -4.77 -20.70 9.55
N LEU A 19 -6.10 -20.77 9.54
CA LEU A 19 -6.95 -20.16 10.58
C LEU A 19 -6.72 -20.80 11.95
N ARG A 20 -6.52 -22.13 12.02
CA ARG A 20 -6.15 -22.82 13.25
C ARG A 20 -4.80 -22.37 13.77
N LEU A 21 -3.75 -22.39 12.94
CA LEU A 21 -2.41 -21.94 13.34
C LEU A 21 -2.38 -20.46 13.73
N LYS A 22 -3.16 -19.62 13.07
CA LYS A 22 -3.33 -18.21 13.45
C LYS A 22 -3.79 -18.09 14.90
N GLN A 23 -4.76 -18.86 15.32
CA GLN A 23 -5.26 -18.90 16.72
C GLN A 23 -4.19 -19.42 17.67
N GLU A 24 -3.59 -20.58 17.36
CA GLU A 24 -2.52 -21.22 18.17
C GLU A 24 -1.31 -20.31 18.38
N ARG A 25 -0.97 -19.49 17.38
CA ARG A 25 0.16 -18.55 17.41
C ARG A 25 -0.20 -17.16 17.94
N ARG A 26 -1.47 -16.92 18.29
CA ARG A 26 -1.99 -15.60 18.65
C ARG A 26 -1.60 -14.56 17.59
N ALA A 27 -1.78 -14.94 16.32
CA ALA A 27 -1.38 -14.16 15.16
C ALA A 27 -2.53 -13.37 14.57
N VAL A 28 -2.20 -12.21 13.98
CA VAL A 28 -3.07 -11.43 13.09
C VAL A 28 -2.48 -11.46 11.68
N ILE A 29 -3.34 -11.59 10.68
CA ILE A 29 -2.97 -11.50 9.26
C ILE A 29 -3.43 -10.14 8.74
N LEU A 30 -2.48 -9.30 8.33
CA LEU A 30 -2.71 -8.00 7.72
C LEU A 30 -2.41 -8.09 6.23
N ALA A 31 -3.34 -7.73 5.35
CA ALA A 31 -3.17 -7.83 3.91
C ALA A 31 -3.40 -6.48 3.20
N HIS A 32 -2.53 -6.15 2.26
CA HIS A 32 -2.72 -4.99 1.41
C HIS A 32 -3.81 -5.24 0.36
N ASN A 33 -4.53 -4.19 -0.03
CA ASN A 33 -5.60 -4.23 -1.05
C ASN A 33 -5.16 -4.78 -2.42
N TYR A 34 -3.84 -4.89 -2.69
CA TYR A 34 -3.29 -5.46 -3.93
C TYR A 34 -2.92 -6.94 -3.82
N GLN A 35 -3.15 -7.58 -2.68
CA GLN A 35 -2.91 -9.01 -2.55
C GLN A 35 -3.87 -9.85 -3.42
N PRO A 36 -3.52 -11.12 -3.74
CA PRO A 36 -4.48 -12.05 -4.32
C PRO A 36 -5.76 -12.15 -3.48
N GLY A 37 -6.91 -12.36 -4.13
CA GLY A 37 -8.20 -12.36 -3.45
C GLY A 37 -8.31 -13.41 -2.34
N ASP A 38 -7.73 -14.59 -2.55
CA ASP A 38 -7.67 -15.67 -1.56
C ASP A 38 -6.87 -15.30 -0.30
N VAL A 39 -5.78 -14.53 -0.47
CA VAL A 39 -4.99 -13.97 0.66
C VAL A 39 -5.77 -12.87 1.37
N GLN A 40 -6.49 -12.01 0.64
CA GLN A 40 -7.38 -11.01 1.25
C GLN A 40 -8.48 -11.68 2.08
N ASP A 41 -9.01 -12.82 1.62
CA ASP A 41 -10.13 -13.52 2.25
C ASP A 41 -9.79 -14.19 3.59
N ILE A 42 -8.52 -14.52 3.84
CA ILE A 42 -8.07 -15.08 5.12
C ILE A 42 -7.53 -14.01 6.09
N ALA A 43 -7.37 -12.78 5.63
CA ALA A 43 -6.83 -11.69 6.44
C ALA A 43 -7.84 -11.22 7.49
N ASP A 44 -7.35 -10.86 8.67
CA ASP A 44 -8.15 -10.22 9.72
C ASP A 44 -8.45 -8.76 9.36
N PHE A 45 -7.52 -8.14 8.64
CA PHE A 45 -7.68 -6.77 8.16
C PHE A 45 -7.07 -6.62 6.76
N VAL A 46 -7.85 -6.03 5.86
CA VAL A 46 -7.40 -5.66 4.51
C VAL A 46 -7.49 -4.16 4.37
N GLY A 47 -6.41 -3.52 3.93
CA GLY A 47 -6.38 -2.05 3.86
C GLY A 47 -5.27 -1.48 3.00
N ASP A 48 -5.16 -0.15 3.02
CA ASP A 48 -4.03 0.58 2.45
C ASP A 48 -2.84 0.65 3.44
N SER A 49 -1.72 1.22 3.00
CA SER A 49 -0.50 1.28 3.81
C SER A 49 -0.70 2.06 5.12
N LEU A 50 -1.55 3.11 5.14
CA LEU A 50 -1.81 3.91 6.34
C LEU A 50 -2.68 3.15 7.34
N GLU A 51 -3.74 2.51 6.83
CA GLU A 51 -4.64 1.68 7.64
C GLU A 51 -3.90 0.50 8.25
N LEU A 52 -3.08 -0.21 7.45
CA LEU A 52 -2.27 -1.34 7.92
C LEU A 52 -1.22 -0.91 8.95
N SER A 53 -0.59 0.26 8.79
CA SER A 53 0.34 0.81 9.78
C SER A 53 -0.36 1.07 11.12
N ARG A 54 -1.57 1.64 11.09
CA ARG A 54 -2.39 1.86 12.29
C ARG A 54 -2.80 0.54 12.96
N GLN A 55 -3.21 -0.45 12.17
CA GLN A 55 -3.56 -1.78 12.68
C GLN A 55 -2.36 -2.49 13.30
N ALA A 56 -1.19 -2.42 12.66
CA ALA A 56 0.03 -2.99 13.20
C ALA A 56 0.42 -2.34 14.55
N ALA A 57 0.27 -1.02 14.69
CA ALA A 57 0.54 -0.30 15.93
C ALA A 57 -0.47 -0.61 17.05
N ALA A 58 -1.72 -0.88 16.71
CA ALA A 58 -2.82 -1.06 17.66
C ALA A 58 -3.05 -2.52 18.11
N THR A 59 -2.51 -3.52 17.37
CA THR A 59 -2.78 -4.93 17.66
C THR A 59 -2.10 -5.39 18.95
N ASP A 60 -2.79 -6.28 19.69
CA ASP A 60 -2.26 -7.00 20.85
C ASP A 60 -1.76 -8.42 20.49
N ALA A 61 -1.86 -8.84 19.23
CA ALA A 61 -1.37 -10.12 18.74
C ALA A 61 0.13 -10.29 19.00
N GLU A 62 0.58 -11.52 19.24
CA GLU A 62 2.01 -11.83 19.43
C GLU A 62 2.76 -11.88 18.11
N VAL A 63 2.07 -12.28 17.04
CA VAL A 63 2.62 -12.44 15.70
C VAL A 63 1.79 -11.63 14.72
N ILE A 64 2.44 -10.89 13.84
CA ILE A 64 1.83 -10.20 12.70
C ILE A 64 2.33 -10.89 11.43
N VAL A 65 1.45 -11.55 10.69
CA VAL A 65 1.75 -12.01 9.33
C VAL A 65 1.37 -10.89 8.38
N PHE A 66 2.37 -10.27 7.77
CA PHE A 66 2.17 -9.11 6.91
C PHE A 66 2.15 -9.54 5.44
N CYS A 67 0.96 -9.65 4.84
CA CYS A 67 0.77 -9.94 3.42
C CYS A 67 0.83 -8.64 2.61
N GLY A 68 2.03 -8.31 2.15
CA GLY A 68 2.37 -7.09 1.42
C GLY A 68 3.79 -7.17 0.88
N VAL A 69 4.47 -6.03 0.78
CA VAL A 69 5.88 -5.95 0.37
C VAL A 69 6.78 -5.55 1.53
N HIS A 70 8.10 -5.75 1.37
CA HIS A 70 9.10 -5.70 2.43
C HIS A 70 9.02 -4.42 3.28
N PHE A 71 9.00 -3.23 2.67
CA PHE A 71 8.96 -1.96 3.42
C PHE A 71 7.71 -1.80 4.30
N MET A 72 6.59 -2.46 3.96
CA MET A 72 5.38 -2.47 4.79
C MET A 72 5.57 -3.32 6.04
N ALA A 73 6.20 -4.49 5.89
CA ALA A 73 6.54 -5.35 7.01
C ALA A 73 7.60 -4.69 7.93
N GLU A 74 8.58 -3.96 7.37
CA GLU A 74 9.49 -3.12 8.15
C GLU A 74 8.73 -2.05 8.94
N THR A 75 7.76 -1.37 8.32
CA THR A 75 6.93 -0.36 9.00
C THR A 75 6.18 -0.97 10.17
N ALA A 76 5.58 -2.16 9.99
CA ALA A 76 4.93 -2.89 11.07
C ALA A 76 5.90 -3.29 12.18
N ALA A 77 7.11 -3.77 11.83
CA ALA A 77 8.15 -4.15 12.79
C ALA A 77 8.68 -2.94 13.58
N MET A 78 8.79 -1.78 12.94
CA MET A 78 9.19 -0.55 13.61
C MET A 78 8.15 -0.04 14.61
N LEU A 79 6.87 -0.09 14.25
CA LEU A 79 5.75 0.36 15.08
C LEU A 79 5.42 -0.61 16.22
N SER A 80 5.71 -1.90 16.04
CA SER A 80 5.42 -2.96 17.01
C SER A 80 6.66 -3.82 17.31
N PRO A 81 7.74 -3.23 17.87
CA PRO A 81 9.03 -3.92 18.06
C PRO A 81 8.96 -5.11 19.03
N GLN A 82 7.94 -5.15 19.88
CA GLN A 82 7.67 -6.26 20.81
C GLN A 82 6.95 -7.45 20.14
N ARG A 83 6.49 -7.30 18.90
CA ARG A 83 5.79 -8.35 18.15
C ARG A 83 6.73 -9.06 17.17
N THR A 84 6.40 -10.28 16.83
CA THR A 84 7.08 -10.97 15.73
C THR A 84 6.37 -10.63 14.42
N VAL A 85 7.02 -9.87 13.53
CA VAL A 85 6.49 -9.58 12.20
C VAL A 85 7.08 -10.55 11.19
N LEU A 86 6.21 -11.26 10.47
CA LEU A 86 6.56 -12.24 9.45
C LEU A 86 6.14 -11.72 8.07
N LEU A 87 7.03 -11.79 7.10
CA LEU A 87 6.74 -11.56 5.68
C LEU A 87 6.79 -12.92 4.97
N PRO A 88 5.68 -13.43 4.41
CA PRO A 88 5.62 -14.79 3.86
C PRO A 88 6.59 -15.07 2.69
N ASP A 89 7.09 -14.02 2.02
CA ASP A 89 8.11 -14.12 0.98
C ASP A 89 9.08 -12.94 1.06
N LEU A 90 10.38 -13.19 1.31
CA LEU A 90 11.40 -12.13 1.39
C LEU A 90 11.67 -11.43 0.05
N GLU A 91 11.38 -12.08 -1.07
CA GLU A 91 11.54 -11.49 -2.39
C GLU A 91 10.35 -10.59 -2.78
N ALA A 92 9.34 -10.45 -1.90
CA ALA A 92 8.27 -9.47 -2.07
C ALA A 92 8.78 -8.04 -1.82
N GLY A 93 9.73 -7.59 -2.63
CA GLY A 93 10.30 -6.25 -2.61
C GLY A 93 9.40 -5.21 -3.29
N CYS A 94 9.90 -3.97 -3.39
CA CYS A 94 9.22 -2.90 -4.11
C CYS A 94 10.24 -2.08 -4.92
N PRO A 95 10.24 -2.15 -6.27
CA PRO A 95 11.18 -1.39 -7.08
C PRO A 95 11.12 0.13 -6.85
N LEU A 96 9.94 0.66 -6.50
CA LEU A 96 9.83 2.07 -6.13
C LEU A 96 10.61 2.37 -4.83
N SER A 97 10.58 1.46 -3.85
CA SER A 97 11.31 1.66 -2.61
C SER A 97 12.82 1.65 -2.78
N GLU A 98 13.32 1.03 -3.86
CA GLU A 98 14.73 0.93 -4.21
C GLU A 98 15.23 2.16 -5.00
N CYS A 99 14.32 3.06 -5.40
CA CYS A 99 14.68 4.28 -6.14
C CYS A 99 15.42 5.33 -5.28
N ALA A 100 15.46 5.16 -3.96
CA ALA A 100 16.14 6.07 -3.05
C ALA A 100 16.94 5.26 -2.01
N THR A 101 18.20 5.63 -1.78
CA THR A 101 19.01 5.10 -0.66
C THR A 101 19.21 6.17 0.40
N ALA A 102 19.49 5.75 1.64
CA ALA A 102 19.76 6.67 2.76
C ALA A 102 20.93 7.64 2.46
N GLU A 103 21.98 7.13 1.78
CA GLU A 103 23.13 7.93 1.38
C GLU A 103 22.74 9.01 0.39
N GLN A 104 21.99 8.67 -0.66
CA GLN A 104 21.50 9.62 -1.65
C GLN A 104 20.60 10.69 -1.03
N VAL A 105 19.72 10.29 -0.09
CA VAL A 105 18.84 11.25 0.61
C VAL A 105 19.66 12.20 1.47
N ARG A 106 20.66 11.72 2.22
CA ARG A 106 21.57 12.58 2.99
C ARG A 106 22.30 13.58 2.11
N ALA A 107 22.85 13.12 0.98
CA ALA A 107 23.54 13.99 0.02
C ALA A 107 22.58 15.07 -0.51
N ARG A 108 21.38 14.69 -0.93
CA ARG A 108 20.38 15.63 -1.46
C ARG A 108 19.92 16.67 -0.43
N ARG A 109 19.75 16.25 0.82
CA ARG A 109 19.40 17.15 1.92
C ARG A 109 20.50 18.17 2.22
N ALA A 110 21.77 17.76 2.09
CA ALA A 110 22.89 18.70 2.25
C ALA A 110 22.90 19.83 1.19
N GLU A 111 22.39 19.54 -0.03
CA GLU A 111 22.21 20.53 -1.09
C GLU A 111 20.98 21.45 -0.86
N LEU A 112 20.07 21.06 0.03
CA LEU A 112 18.80 21.71 0.28
C LEU A 112 18.65 22.10 1.77
N PRO A 113 19.52 22.97 2.31
CA PRO A 113 19.45 23.35 3.72
C PRO A 113 18.10 24.00 4.07
N GLY A 114 17.50 23.57 5.18
CA GLY A 114 16.21 24.05 5.66
C GLY A 114 14.98 23.53 4.90
N VAL A 115 15.15 22.66 3.90
CA VAL A 115 14.03 22.02 3.19
C VAL A 115 13.71 20.67 3.84
N PRO A 116 12.49 20.47 4.40
CA PRO A 116 12.10 19.21 4.98
C PRO A 116 11.93 18.11 3.92
N ALA A 117 12.29 16.88 4.28
CA ALA A 117 12.13 15.70 3.46
C ALA A 117 10.84 14.96 3.86
N VAL A 118 9.87 14.91 2.95
CA VAL A 118 8.66 14.09 3.05
C VAL A 118 8.89 12.76 2.36
N CYS A 119 8.78 11.68 3.11
CA CYS A 119 9.05 10.33 2.64
C CYS A 119 7.74 9.57 2.42
N TYR A 120 7.40 9.30 1.17
CA TYR A 120 6.36 8.30 0.91
C TYR A 120 6.78 6.96 1.52
N VAL A 121 5.87 6.27 2.21
CA VAL A 121 6.19 5.04 2.96
C VAL A 121 6.80 3.92 2.12
N ASN A 122 6.69 4.00 0.78
CA ASN A 122 7.31 3.10 -0.19
C ASN A 122 8.83 3.33 -0.27
N THR A 123 9.51 3.16 0.84
CA THR A 123 10.97 3.31 1.03
C THR A 123 11.43 2.35 2.13
N ALA A 124 12.71 1.99 2.13
CA ALA A 124 13.32 1.20 3.20
C ALA A 124 13.37 1.97 4.54
N ALA A 125 13.55 1.24 5.64
CA ALA A 125 13.64 1.83 6.98
C ALA A 125 14.78 2.85 7.10
N GLU A 126 15.93 2.56 6.47
CA GLU A 126 17.10 3.44 6.44
C GLU A 126 16.80 4.80 5.77
N VAL A 127 16.00 4.78 4.72
CA VAL A 127 15.56 6.00 4.02
C VAL A 127 14.61 6.82 4.89
N LYS A 128 13.66 6.16 5.55
CA LYS A 128 12.75 6.81 6.51
C LYS A 128 13.51 7.48 7.67
N ALA A 129 14.62 6.87 8.10
CA ALA A 129 15.48 7.41 9.15
C ALA A 129 16.18 8.72 8.76
N GLU A 130 16.30 9.01 7.47
CA GLU A 130 16.88 10.26 6.95
C GLU A 130 15.81 11.34 6.63
N CYS A 131 14.53 11.06 6.87
CA CYS A 131 13.44 11.96 6.51
C CYS A 131 12.76 12.57 7.75
N ASP A 132 12.09 13.70 7.56
CA ASP A 132 11.47 14.46 8.65
C ASP A 132 10.07 13.94 8.97
N ILE A 133 9.34 13.47 7.97
CA ILE A 133 7.98 12.94 8.10
C ILE A 133 7.69 11.96 6.97
N CYS A 134 6.94 10.90 7.27
CA CYS A 134 6.40 10.01 6.24
C CYS A 134 5.05 10.49 5.72
N CYS A 135 4.63 9.97 4.57
CA CYS A 135 3.26 10.08 4.07
C CYS A 135 2.84 8.80 3.36
N THR A 136 1.55 8.65 3.10
CA THR A 136 0.98 7.70 2.16
C THR A 136 0.25 8.45 1.06
N SER A 137 -0.17 7.79 -0.03
CA SER A 137 -1.02 8.42 -1.05
C SER A 137 -2.34 8.96 -0.49
N ALA A 138 -2.81 8.40 0.64
CA ALA A 138 -4.05 8.83 1.28
C ALA A 138 -3.94 10.16 2.05
N ASN A 139 -2.73 10.56 2.48
CA ASN A 139 -2.53 11.74 3.30
C ASN A 139 -1.38 12.67 2.84
N ALA A 140 -0.78 12.42 1.68
CA ALA A 140 0.40 13.16 1.22
C ALA A 140 0.18 14.68 1.18
N VAL A 141 -0.95 15.13 0.66
CA VAL A 141 -1.31 16.57 0.62
C VAL A 141 -1.38 17.13 2.03
N ARG A 142 -2.11 16.48 2.93
CA ARG A 142 -2.26 16.95 4.33
C ARG A 142 -0.93 16.96 5.07
N VAL A 143 -0.07 15.98 4.83
CA VAL A 143 1.29 15.95 5.40
C VAL A 143 2.10 17.14 4.91
N VAL A 144 2.12 17.41 3.61
CA VAL A 144 2.82 18.55 3.03
C VAL A 144 2.28 19.87 3.58
N GLU A 145 0.96 20.04 3.63
CA GLU A 145 0.31 21.24 4.18
C GLU A 145 0.59 21.44 5.70
N SER A 146 0.84 20.37 6.45
CA SER A 146 1.15 20.45 7.89
C SER A 146 2.54 21.00 8.20
N LEU A 147 3.43 21.09 7.21
CA LEU A 147 4.77 21.62 7.39
C LEU A 147 4.75 23.15 7.28
N PRO A 148 5.55 23.90 8.07
CA PRO A 148 5.61 25.34 7.98
C PRO A 148 6.38 25.86 6.74
N GLU A 149 7.26 25.05 6.16
CA GLU A 149 8.12 25.42 5.06
C GLU A 149 7.37 25.49 3.73
N ASP A 150 7.74 26.45 2.86
CA ASP A 150 7.15 26.62 1.53
C ASP A 150 7.74 25.68 0.48
N ARG A 151 8.86 25.01 0.80
CA ARG A 151 9.55 24.07 -0.08
C ARG A 151 9.69 22.73 0.60
N VAL A 152 9.46 21.64 -0.15
CA VAL A 152 9.48 20.27 0.37
C VAL A 152 10.21 19.34 -0.59
N LEU A 153 11.19 18.58 -0.11
CA LEU A 153 11.76 17.45 -0.85
C LEU A 153 10.82 16.27 -0.70
N PHE A 154 10.25 15.77 -1.81
CA PHE A 154 9.30 14.67 -1.82
C PHE A 154 9.90 13.44 -2.50
N LEU A 155 9.98 12.33 -1.80
CA LEU A 155 10.57 11.08 -2.28
C LEU A 155 9.69 9.85 -1.96
N PRO A 156 9.83 8.71 -2.68
CA PRO A 156 10.65 8.53 -3.88
C PRO A 156 9.87 8.70 -5.19
N ASP A 157 8.52 8.82 -5.19
CA ASP A 157 7.68 8.80 -6.39
C ASP A 157 7.44 10.19 -6.97
N ARG A 158 7.92 10.40 -8.22
CA ARG A 158 7.78 11.69 -8.91
C ARG A 158 6.34 11.98 -9.36
N ASN A 159 5.55 10.96 -9.67
CA ASN A 159 4.19 11.14 -10.12
C ASN A 159 3.27 11.53 -8.97
N LEU A 160 3.42 10.85 -7.82
CA LEU A 160 2.74 11.26 -6.59
C LEU A 160 3.15 12.68 -6.19
N ALA A 161 4.45 13.04 -6.30
CA ALA A 161 4.93 14.38 -6.06
C ALA A 161 4.28 15.41 -7.01
N ALA A 162 4.17 15.07 -8.31
CA ALA A 162 3.52 15.92 -9.31
C ALA A 162 2.03 16.12 -9.00
N TRP A 163 1.33 15.07 -8.58
CA TRP A 163 -0.07 15.18 -8.14
C TRP A 163 -0.20 16.05 -6.89
N VAL A 164 0.65 15.86 -5.88
CA VAL A 164 0.68 16.71 -4.68
C VAL A 164 0.92 18.15 -5.05
N GLN A 165 1.83 18.45 -6.00
CA GLN A 165 2.09 19.82 -6.47
C GLN A 165 0.84 20.50 -7.03
N THR A 166 -0.10 19.78 -7.62
CA THR A 166 -1.37 20.34 -8.10
C THR A 166 -2.35 20.69 -6.98
N GLN A 167 -2.10 20.21 -5.77
CA GLN A 167 -2.99 20.33 -4.61
C GLN A 167 -2.50 21.32 -3.56
N THR A 168 -1.30 21.91 -3.73
CA THR A 168 -0.67 22.81 -2.77
C THR A 168 0.02 23.96 -3.47
N PRO A 169 0.05 25.18 -2.88
CA PRO A 169 0.87 26.29 -3.38
C PRO A 169 2.37 26.13 -3.08
N LYS A 170 2.75 25.18 -2.19
CA LYS A 170 4.14 24.92 -1.83
C LYS A 170 4.93 24.36 -3.00
N GLN A 171 6.23 24.61 -3.03
CA GLN A 171 7.13 24.06 -4.04
C GLN A 171 7.52 22.63 -3.67
N ILE A 172 7.08 21.66 -4.46
CA ILE A 172 7.49 20.26 -4.33
C ILE A 172 8.75 20.00 -5.17
N ILE A 173 9.82 19.55 -4.53
CA ILE A 173 11.06 19.12 -5.19
C ILE A 173 10.97 17.60 -5.32
N PRO A 174 10.68 17.04 -6.51
CA PRO A 174 10.44 15.62 -6.65
C PRO A 174 11.75 14.83 -6.69
N TRP A 175 11.70 13.61 -6.14
CA TRP A 175 12.69 12.56 -6.39
C TRP A 175 12.34 11.85 -7.72
N PRO A 176 13.32 11.32 -8.50
CA PRO A 176 13.06 10.82 -9.85
C PRO A 176 12.47 9.40 -9.93
N GLY A 177 12.14 8.74 -8.80
CA GLY A 177 11.58 7.40 -8.78
C GLY A 177 10.16 7.32 -9.34
N VAL A 178 9.75 6.12 -9.76
CA VAL A 178 8.40 5.82 -10.26
C VAL A 178 7.98 4.42 -9.87
N CYS A 179 6.68 4.21 -9.69
CA CYS A 179 6.11 2.89 -9.56
C CYS A 179 5.94 2.23 -10.93
N PRO A 180 6.70 1.15 -11.27
CA PRO A 180 6.59 0.54 -12.59
C PRO A 180 5.21 -0.04 -12.87
N THR A 181 4.47 -0.50 -11.85
CA THR A 181 3.12 -1.04 -12.02
C THR A 181 2.15 0.05 -12.49
N HIS A 182 2.19 1.25 -11.91
CA HIS A 182 1.29 2.34 -12.30
C HIS A 182 1.64 2.97 -13.66
N LEU A 183 2.87 2.77 -14.17
CA LEU A 183 3.21 3.13 -15.55
C LEU A 183 2.48 2.28 -16.61
N PHE A 184 1.91 1.13 -16.24
CA PHE A 184 1.05 0.35 -17.14
C PHE A 184 -0.38 0.91 -17.27
N VAL A 185 -0.78 1.87 -16.45
CA VAL A 185 -2.01 2.65 -16.68
C VAL A 185 -1.71 3.66 -17.78
N GLN A 186 -2.37 3.53 -18.92
CA GLN A 186 -2.11 4.38 -20.09
C GLN A 186 -3.32 5.28 -20.38
N ALA A 187 -3.09 6.54 -20.72
CA ALA A 187 -4.13 7.50 -21.07
C ALA A 187 -5.08 6.96 -22.16
N ARG A 188 -4.52 6.34 -23.22
CA ARG A 188 -5.29 5.71 -24.31
C ARG A 188 -6.26 4.62 -23.84
N ASP A 189 -5.92 3.88 -22.76
CA ASP A 189 -6.81 2.84 -22.22
C ASP A 189 -7.98 3.48 -21.47
N ILE A 190 -7.73 4.54 -20.72
CA ILE A 190 -8.79 5.35 -20.08
C ILE A 190 -9.72 5.97 -21.12
N GLU A 191 -9.17 6.64 -22.15
CA GLU A 191 -9.96 7.25 -23.23
C GLU A 191 -10.83 6.24 -23.98
N ARG A 192 -10.27 5.04 -24.27
CA ARG A 192 -11.02 3.96 -24.90
C ARG A 192 -12.18 3.51 -24.02
N LEU A 193 -11.92 3.26 -22.72
CA LEU A 193 -12.97 2.81 -21.79
C LEU A 193 -14.01 3.88 -21.52
N ARG A 194 -13.66 5.16 -21.48
CA ARG A 194 -14.64 6.26 -21.38
C ARG A 194 -15.60 6.30 -22.58
N ARG A 195 -15.13 5.96 -23.79
CA ARG A 195 -16.02 5.84 -24.97
C ARG A 195 -16.92 4.61 -24.90
N GLU A 196 -16.43 3.51 -24.34
CA GLU A 196 -17.17 2.25 -24.18
C GLU A 196 -18.18 2.32 -23.02
N TYR A 197 -17.84 3.03 -21.94
CA TYR A 197 -18.65 3.20 -20.73
C TYR A 197 -18.78 4.69 -20.38
N PRO A 198 -19.56 5.47 -21.12
CA PRO A 198 -19.60 6.94 -20.97
C PRO A 198 -20.16 7.41 -19.61
N GLU A 199 -20.93 6.56 -18.91
CA GLU A 199 -21.49 6.84 -17.58
C GLU A 199 -20.54 6.45 -16.43
N ALA A 200 -19.42 5.78 -16.73
CA ALA A 200 -18.51 5.31 -15.70
C ALA A 200 -17.67 6.45 -15.12
N GLU A 201 -17.56 6.50 -13.78
CA GLU A 201 -16.55 7.33 -13.11
C GLU A 201 -15.16 6.69 -13.20
N VAL A 202 -14.16 7.51 -13.49
CA VAL A 202 -12.76 7.07 -13.58
C VAL A 202 -12.05 7.40 -12.28
N MET A 203 -11.57 6.39 -11.58
CA MET A 203 -10.72 6.55 -10.40
C MET A 203 -9.33 5.95 -10.64
N VAL A 204 -8.28 6.76 -10.42
CA VAL A 204 -6.88 6.36 -10.63
C VAL A 204 -6.04 6.57 -9.38
N HIS A 205 -4.93 5.85 -9.26
CA HIS A 205 -3.99 6.06 -8.17
C HIS A 205 -3.08 7.27 -8.47
N PRO A 206 -2.72 8.10 -7.48
CA PRO A 206 -1.84 9.27 -7.68
C PRO A 206 -0.41 8.94 -8.15
N GLU A 207 0.01 7.68 -8.14
CA GLU A 207 1.27 7.21 -8.77
C GLU A 207 1.17 7.09 -10.30
N CYS A 208 -0.01 7.26 -10.88
CA CYS A 208 -0.19 7.32 -12.34
C CYS A 208 0.47 8.58 -12.90
N THR A 209 0.79 8.56 -14.19
CA THR A 209 1.36 9.71 -14.89
C THR A 209 0.37 10.88 -14.95
N PRO A 210 0.86 12.13 -15.03
CA PRO A 210 -0.01 13.33 -15.04
C PRO A 210 -1.08 13.32 -16.14
N ASP A 211 -0.79 12.78 -17.32
CA ASP A 211 -1.75 12.64 -18.41
C ASP A 211 -2.90 11.69 -18.09
N VAL A 212 -2.63 10.61 -17.36
CA VAL A 212 -3.66 9.70 -16.84
C VAL A 212 -4.51 10.37 -15.76
N ILE A 213 -3.86 11.07 -14.82
CA ILE A 213 -4.55 11.81 -13.74
C ILE A 213 -5.47 12.89 -14.32
N ALA A 214 -5.03 13.57 -15.38
CA ALA A 214 -5.85 14.60 -16.06
C ALA A 214 -7.13 14.05 -16.72
N LEU A 215 -7.18 12.75 -16.99
CA LEU A 215 -8.37 12.07 -17.54
C LEU A 215 -9.27 11.46 -16.44
N ALA A 216 -8.86 11.47 -15.20
CA ALA A 216 -9.61 10.86 -14.10
C ALA A 216 -10.60 11.84 -13.47
N ASP A 217 -11.73 11.30 -13.00
CA ASP A 217 -12.66 12.05 -12.16
C ASP A 217 -12.16 12.11 -10.71
N HIS A 218 -11.39 11.07 -10.31
CA HIS A 218 -10.85 10.95 -8.96
C HIS A 218 -9.43 10.41 -8.97
N ALA A 219 -8.49 11.11 -8.30
CA ALA A 219 -7.15 10.62 -8.00
C ALA A 219 -7.07 10.27 -6.51
N LEU A 220 -7.07 8.97 -6.18
CA LEU A 220 -7.26 8.45 -4.82
C LEU A 220 -6.31 7.29 -4.51
N GLY A 221 -5.83 7.22 -3.26
CA GLY A 221 -5.26 5.99 -2.73
C GLY A 221 -6.33 4.89 -2.58
N THR A 222 -5.92 3.64 -2.35
CA THR A 222 -6.84 2.49 -2.37
C THR A 222 -7.96 2.58 -1.33
N GLY A 223 -7.69 3.08 -0.12
CA GLY A 223 -8.74 3.32 0.88
C GLY A 223 -9.76 4.37 0.41
N GLY A 224 -9.31 5.42 -0.30
CA GLY A 224 -10.18 6.42 -0.92
C GLY A 224 -11.07 5.84 -2.03
N MET A 225 -10.51 4.96 -2.86
CA MET A 225 -11.28 4.26 -3.91
C MET A 225 -12.38 3.37 -3.32
N ILE A 226 -12.09 2.67 -2.22
CA ILE A 226 -13.07 1.82 -1.53
C ILE A 226 -14.19 2.68 -0.94
N ARG A 227 -13.87 3.81 -0.31
CA ARG A 227 -14.89 4.75 0.20
C ARG A 227 -15.75 5.31 -0.93
N LEU A 228 -15.12 5.78 -2.02
CA LEU A 228 -15.83 6.25 -3.20
C LEU A 228 -16.79 5.18 -3.75
N ALA A 229 -16.33 3.94 -3.86
CA ALA A 229 -17.15 2.83 -4.34
C ALA A 229 -18.40 2.59 -3.48
N ARG A 230 -18.32 2.81 -2.17
CA ARG A 230 -19.46 2.69 -1.25
C ARG A 230 -20.42 3.88 -1.33
N GLU A 231 -19.88 5.09 -1.43
CA GLU A 231 -20.61 6.34 -1.22
C GLU A 231 -21.14 6.97 -2.52
N SER A 232 -20.44 6.81 -3.65
CA SER A 232 -20.88 7.37 -4.94
C SER A 232 -22.18 6.74 -5.43
N PRO A 233 -23.08 7.50 -6.03
CA PRO A 233 -24.25 6.96 -6.73
C PRO A 233 -23.91 6.23 -8.04
N ALA A 234 -22.70 6.39 -8.58
CA ALA A 234 -22.27 5.73 -9.79
C ALA A 234 -22.30 4.21 -9.66
N ARG A 235 -22.70 3.54 -10.74
CA ARG A 235 -22.82 2.08 -10.81
C ARG A 235 -21.63 1.41 -11.47
N THR A 236 -20.86 2.17 -12.25
CA THR A 236 -19.73 1.66 -13.03
C THR A 236 -18.50 2.52 -12.78
N PHE A 237 -17.37 1.87 -12.54
CA PHE A 237 -16.09 2.53 -12.30
C PHE A 237 -14.99 1.96 -13.21
N ILE A 238 -14.25 2.84 -13.85
CA ILE A 238 -12.97 2.49 -14.50
C ILE A 238 -11.86 2.67 -13.45
N VAL A 239 -11.11 1.60 -13.18
CA VAL A 239 -10.14 1.54 -12.08
C VAL A 239 -8.72 1.55 -12.62
N GLY A 240 -8.02 2.66 -12.45
CA GLY A 240 -6.64 2.87 -12.89
C GLY A 240 -5.63 2.65 -11.76
N THR A 241 -5.55 1.42 -11.25
CA THR A 241 -4.54 0.96 -10.31
C THR A 241 -4.35 -0.55 -10.40
N GLU A 242 -3.55 -1.14 -9.53
CA GLU A 242 -3.25 -2.58 -9.48
C GLU A 242 -4.53 -3.40 -9.31
N VAL A 243 -4.70 -4.43 -10.15
CA VAL A 243 -5.97 -5.16 -10.31
C VAL A 243 -6.45 -5.91 -9.07
N GLY A 244 -5.59 -6.21 -8.10
CA GLY A 244 -5.97 -6.90 -6.86
C GLY A 244 -7.01 -6.16 -6.02
N ILE A 245 -7.09 -4.83 -6.17
CA ILE A 245 -8.11 -4.03 -5.48
C ILE A 245 -9.54 -4.38 -5.92
N ILE A 246 -9.71 -4.89 -7.16
CA ILE A 246 -11.04 -5.22 -7.71
C ILE A 246 -11.76 -6.23 -6.81
N HIS A 247 -11.03 -7.22 -6.25
CA HIS A 247 -11.59 -8.18 -5.31
C HIS A 247 -12.23 -7.47 -4.09
N ARG A 248 -11.52 -6.51 -3.51
CA ARG A 248 -12.02 -5.75 -2.36
C ARG A 248 -13.18 -4.83 -2.76
N LEU A 249 -13.07 -4.11 -3.87
CA LEU A 249 -14.13 -3.25 -4.37
C LEU A 249 -15.44 -4.02 -4.60
N GLN A 250 -15.35 -5.21 -5.22
CA GLN A 250 -16.50 -6.05 -5.49
C GLN A 250 -17.17 -6.58 -4.20
N LYS A 251 -16.38 -6.85 -3.16
CA LYS A 251 -16.92 -7.25 -1.83
C LYS A 251 -17.62 -6.10 -1.11
N GLU A 252 -17.07 -4.89 -1.23
CA GLU A 252 -17.59 -3.71 -0.52
C GLU A 252 -18.78 -3.05 -1.21
N ALA A 253 -18.90 -3.23 -2.53
CA ALA A 253 -20.00 -2.72 -3.33
C ALA A 253 -20.41 -3.76 -4.40
N PRO A 254 -21.07 -4.86 -3.99
CA PRO A 254 -21.36 -6.01 -4.86
C PRO A 254 -22.36 -5.69 -5.99
N ASP A 255 -23.12 -4.61 -5.85
CA ASP A 255 -24.09 -4.12 -6.83
C ASP A 255 -23.49 -3.21 -7.91
N LYS A 256 -22.16 -2.98 -7.89
CA LYS A 256 -21.42 -2.11 -8.80
C LYS A 256 -20.47 -2.88 -9.69
N THR A 257 -20.13 -2.27 -10.82
CA THR A 257 -19.19 -2.82 -11.81
C THR A 257 -17.85 -2.10 -11.73
N PHE A 258 -16.77 -2.85 -11.62
CA PHE A 258 -15.40 -2.33 -11.57
C PHE A 258 -14.61 -2.86 -12.76
N ILE A 259 -14.21 -1.97 -13.66
CA ILE A 259 -13.51 -2.26 -14.90
C ILE A 259 -12.05 -1.85 -14.75
N PRO A 260 -11.09 -2.78 -14.70
CA PRO A 260 -9.69 -2.39 -14.65
C PRO A 260 -9.30 -1.66 -15.94
N ALA A 261 -8.57 -0.54 -15.82
CA ALA A 261 -8.08 0.22 -16.96
C ALA A 261 -7.25 -0.67 -17.92
N SER A 262 -6.50 -1.62 -17.36
CA SER A 262 -5.86 -2.69 -18.11
C SER A 262 -5.65 -3.91 -17.22
N LYS A 263 -5.81 -5.12 -17.78
CA LYS A 263 -5.47 -6.39 -17.10
C LYS A 263 -3.95 -6.55 -16.85
N ARG A 264 -3.13 -5.69 -17.45
CA ARG A 264 -1.67 -5.70 -17.31
C ARG A 264 -1.16 -4.96 -16.06
N ILE A 265 -2.03 -4.25 -15.35
CA ILE A 265 -1.67 -3.49 -14.14
C ILE A 265 -1.58 -4.47 -12.96
N VAL A 266 -0.56 -5.31 -12.98
CA VAL A 266 -0.28 -6.33 -11.96
C VAL A 266 1.07 -6.04 -11.33
N CYS A 267 1.11 -5.92 -10.00
CA CYS A 267 2.36 -5.88 -9.26
C CYS A 267 2.85 -7.30 -8.99
N PRO A 268 3.91 -7.79 -9.66
CA PRO A 268 4.36 -9.16 -9.49
C PRO A 268 4.81 -9.45 -8.05
N ASN A 269 5.35 -8.46 -7.38
CA ASN A 269 5.83 -8.61 -6.00
C ASN A 269 4.67 -8.77 -4.99
N MET A 270 3.55 -8.07 -5.17
CA MET A 270 2.34 -8.29 -4.37
C MET A 270 1.72 -9.67 -4.61
N LYS A 271 1.95 -10.29 -5.77
CA LYS A 271 1.44 -11.63 -6.13
C LYS A 271 2.39 -12.77 -5.70
N ARG A 272 3.53 -12.46 -5.06
CA ARG A 272 4.43 -13.47 -4.51
C ARG A 272 3.90 -14.15 -3.26
N ILE A 273 3.03 -13.47 -2.52
CA ILE A 273 2.37 -14.01 -1.33
C ILE A 273 1.23 -14.93 -1.77
N THR A 274 1.25 -16.18 -1.33
CA THR A 274 0.21 -17.19 -1.56
C THR A 274 -0.26 -17.77 -0.23
N LEU A 275 -1.36 -18.51 -0.23
CA LEU A 275 -1.87 -19.19 0.98
C LEU A 275 -0.84 -20.16 1.58
N GLU A 276 -0.11 -20.92 0.73
CA GLU A 276 0.92 -21.84 1.18
C GLU A 276 2.05 -21.10 1.91
N LYS A 277 2.47 -19.93 1.38
CA LYS A 277 3.53 -19.12 2.01
C LYS A 277 3.06 -18.51 3.33
N VAL A 278 1.79 -18.14 3.43
CA VAL A 278 1.18 -17.71 4.70
C VAL A 278 1.18 -18.86 5.71
N LEU A 279 0.82 -20.08 5.27
CA LEU A 279 0.90 -21.27 6.10
C LEU A 279 2.33 -21.50 6.61
N TRP A 280 3.32 -21.54 5.72
CA TRP A 280 4.72 -21.77 6.09
C TRP A 280 5.26 -20.68 7.01
N ALA A 281 4.85 -19.42 6.81
CA ALA A 281 5.23 -18.35 7.71
C ALA A 281 4.71 -18.60 9.14
N LEU A 282 3.49 -19.09 9.30
CA LEU A 282 2.92 -19.43 10.61
C LEU A 282 3.53 -20.70 11.22
N GLU A 283 3.76 -21.76 10.42
CA GLU A 283 4.36 -23.02 10.87
C GLU A 283 5.78 -22.82 11.39
N ASP A 284 6.63 -22.25 10.56
CA ASP A 284 8.07 -22.16 10.77
C ASP A 284 8.51 -20.83 11.41
N ARG A 285 7.60 -19.89 11.63
CA ARG A 285 7.88 -18.50 12.05
C ARG A 285 8.92 -17.79 11.16
N ARG A 286 8.87 -18.06 9.87
CA ARG A 286 9.71 -17.43 8.84
C ARG A 286 8.84 -16.56 7.92
N TYR A 287 9.33 -15.49 7.39
CA TYR A 287 10.62 -14.84 7.59
C TYR A 287 10.41 -13.65 8.51
N ARG A 288 11.11 -13.63 9.62
CA ARG A 288 10.99 -12.55 10.60
C ARG A 288 11.68 -11.29 10.07
N ILE A 289 10.94 -10.19 10.07
CA ILE A 289 11.46 -8.87 9.70
C ILE A 289 11.91 -8.15 10.96
N THR A 290 13.13 -7.62 10.92
CA THR A 290 13.74 -6.84 11.99
C THR A 290 14.40 -5.59 11.41
N VAL A 291 14.37 -4.50 12.17
CA VAL A 291 15.05 -3.26 11.83
C VAL A 291 16.02 -2.93 12.96
N PRO A 292 17.30 -2.63 12.68
CA PRO A 292 18.28 -2.25 13.71
C PRO A 292 17.75 -1.09 14.56
N ASP A 293 18.00 -1.15 15.88
CA ASP A 293 17.41 -0.20 16.84
C ASP A 293 17.77 1.26 16.54
N GLU A 294 18.99 1.54 16.08
CA GLU A 294 19.43 2.89 15.71
C GLU A 294 18.64 3.46 14.52
N ILE A 295 18.38 2.62 13.50
CA ILE A 295 17.57 2.98 12.34
C ILE A 295 16.13 3.13 12.76
N ARG A 296 15.60 2.17 13.52
CA ARG A 296 14.23 2.18 14.03
C ARG A 296 13.92 3.45 14.81
N ALA A 297 14.79 3.83 15.76
CA ALA A 297 14.57 5.01 16.62
C ALA A 297 14.44 6.32 15.83
N ARG A 298 15.07 6.41 14.65
CA ARG A 298 14.99 7.57 13.77
C ARG A 298 13.78 7.48 12.83
N ALA A 299 13.58 6.32 12.17
CA ALA A 299 12.50 6.11 11.22
C ALA A 299 11.11 6.17 11.86
N VAL A 300 10.93 5.65 13.08
CA VAL A 300 9.67 5.71 13.83
C VAL A 300 9.19 7.15 14.01
N ARG A 301 10.09 8.09 14.30
CA ARG A 301 9.71 9.52 14.45
C ARG A 301 9.03 10.08 13.20
N ALA A 302 9.54 9.74 12.01
CA ALA A 302 8.93 10.18 10.76
C ALA A 302 7.57 9.51 10.51
N ILE A 303 7.42 8.24 10.90
CA ILE A 303 6.15 7.50 10.77
C ILE A 303 5.12 8.02 11.78
N GLU A 304 5.50 8.23 13.05
CA GLU A 304 4.61 8.74 14.10
C GLU A 304 4.10 10.15 13.76
N ARG A 305 4.96 11.02 13.22
CA ARG A 305 4.54 12.34 12.72
C ARG A 305 3.48 12.20 11.63
N MET A 306 3.64 11.26 10.69
CA MET A 306 2.63 10.96 9.67
C MET A 306 1.30 10.51 10.29
N LEU A 307 1.35 9.61 11.28
CA LEU A 307 0.15 9.08 11.95
C LEU A 307 -0.59 10.14 12.76
N ALA A 308 0.10 11.18 13.23
CA ALA A 308 -0.46 12.30 13.97
C ALA A 308 -1.20 13.32 13.07
N VAL A 309 -0.93 13.36 11.76
CA VAL A 309 -1.66 14.22 10.80
C VAL A 309 -3.06 13.65 10.58
N ARG A 310 -4.08 14.44 10.95
CA ARG A 310 -5.52 14.08 10.91
C ARG A 310 -6.17 14.51 9.60
#